data_5d602049c2167defa7ec4070d83a0b08
#
_entry.id   5d602049c2167defa7ec4070d83a0b08
#
_cell.length_a   1.000
_cell.length_b   1.000
_cell.length_c   1.000
_cell.angle_alpha   90.00
_cell.angle_beta   90.00
_cell.angle_gamma   90.00
#
_symmetry.space_group_name_H-M   'P 1'
#
loop_
_entity.id
_entity.type
_entity.pdbx_description
1 polymer ?
#
loop_
_entity_poly.entity_id
_entity_poly.type
_entity_poly.pdbx_seq_one_letter_code
_entity_poly.pdbx_strand_id
1 'polypeptide(L)'
;DKYHLVPDPDTAPVVQRIYALFLTGETRTHIAHLLMQEQVPCPARTKGMTGRRFTGEWTPTTIKRILTLPTYYGAVTQHTREMVSYKVHKARFLDSTDWIVVEGTHEGLVTKADFLQAQKLLETRSYTAPDMQPHQLTGLVYCADCGGKLFAHKVGGHFYLTCYTYSRRPGQHLCTSHAIR
;
A
#
# COMPACT_ATOMS: atom_id res chain seq x y z
N ASP A 1 -27.83 -6.58 -15.51
CA ASP A 1 -27.97 -5.13 -15.18
C ASP A 1 -26.73 -4.38 -15.65
N LYS A 2 -26.90 -3.40 -16.53
CA LYS A 2 -25.80 -2.64 -17.17
C LYS A 2 -24.93 -1.81 -16.20
N TYR A 3 -25.37 -1.63 -14.95
CA TYR A 3 -24.77 -0.71 -14.00
C TYR A 3 -24.34 -1.35 -12.67
N HIS A 4 -24.41 -2.69 -12.57
CA HIS A 4 -23.94 -3.42 -11.40
C HIS A 4 -22.55 -4.01 -11.64
N LEU A 5 -21.66 -3.82 -10.66
CA LEU A 5 -20.38 -4.52 -10.61
C LEU A 5 -20.64 -5.95 -10.13
N VAL A 6 -20.18 -6.91 -10.90
CA VAL A 6 -20.27 -8.34 -10.57
C VAL A 6 -18.85 -8.88 -10.40
N PRO A 7 -18.60 -9.73 -9.39
CA PRO A 7 -17.31 -10.40 -9.24
C PRO A 7 -16.96 -11.22 -10.49
N ASP A 8 -15.76 -11.03 -11.00
CA ASP A 8 -15.22 -11.86 -12.07
C ASP A 8 -14.68 -13.17 -11.47
N PRO A 9 -15.19 -14.33 -11.86
CA PRO A 9 -14.82 -15.61 -11.26
C PRO A 9 -13.33 -15.96 -11.38
N ASP A 10 -12.68 -15.46 -12.43
CA ASP A 10 -11.27 -15.77 -12.69
C ASP A 10 -10.33 -14.91 -11.84
N THR A 11 -10.68 -13.66 -11.59
CA THR A 11 -9.80 -12.69 -10.90
C THR A 11 -10.17 -12.45 -9.44
N ALA A 12 -11.43 -12.71 -9.05
CA ALA A 12 -11.89 -12.53 -7.65
C ALA A 12 -11.08 -13.37 -6.63
N PRO A 13 -10.79 -14.67 -6.89
CA PRO A 13 -10.00 -15.47 -5.95
C PRO A 13 -8.59 -14.92 -5.72
N VAL A 14 -8.00 -14.30 -6.74
CA VAL A 14 -6.66 -13.69 -6.64
C VAL A 14 -6.68 -12.50 -5.66
N VAL A 15 -7.72 -11.68 -5.72
CA VAL A 15 -7.90 -10.55 -4.80
C VAL A 15 -8.10 -11.04 -3.35
N GLN A 16 -8.97 -12.02 -3.15
CA GLN A 16 -9.21 -12.62 -1.83
C GLN A 16 -7.92 -13.19 -1.23
N ARG A 17 -7.13 -13.89 -2.05
CA ARG A 17 -5.84 -14.43 -1.64
C ARG A 17 -4.82 -13.35 -1.27
N ILE A 18 -4.76 -12.23 -2.01
CA ILE A 18 -3.91 -11.09 -1.69
C ILE A 18 -4.25 -10.55 -0.30
N TYR A 19 -5.53 -10.38 0.02
CA TYR A 19 -5.96 -9.95 1.34
C TYR A 19 -5.61 -10.97 2.43
N ALA A 20 -5.88 -12.25 2.21
CA ALA A 20 -5.53 -13.31 3.16
C ALA A 20 -4.03 -13.32 3.49
N LEU A 21 -3.16 -13.32 2.47
CA LEU A 21 -1.71 -13.27 2.65
C LEU A 21 -1.25 -11.98 3.35
N PHE A 22 -1.85 -10.84 3.03
CA PHE A 22 -1.47 -9.58 3.66
C PHE A 22 -1.89 -9.52 5.14
N LEU A 23 -3.06 -10.03 5.49
CA LEU A 23 -3.56 -10.08 6.87
C LEU A 23 -2.79 -11.09 7.75
N THR A 24 -2.25 -12.17 7.17
CA THR A 24 -1.36 -13.11 7.88
C THR A 24 0.05 -12.56 8.10
N GLY A 25 0.38 -11.39 7.56
CA GLY A 25 1.65 -10.74 7.85
C GLY A 25 2.60 -10.62 6.66
N GLU A 26 2.27 -11.18 5.49
CA GLU A 26 3.13 -11.12 4.33
C GLU A 26 3.36 -9.70 3.82
N THR A 27 4.54 -9.45 3.27
CA THR A 27 4.87 -8.15 2.69
C THR A 27 4.31 -8.01 1.28
N ARG A 28 4.02 -6.79 0.85
CA ARG A 28 3.56 -6.51 -0.52
C ARG A 28 4.55 -7.00 -1.58
N THR A 29 5.85 -6.93 -1.29
CA THR A 29 6.90 -7.40 -2.18
C THR A 29 6.88 -8.93 -2.29
N HIS A 30 6.74 -9.63 -1.16
CA HIS A 30 6.66 -11.09 -1.13
C HIS A 30 5.40 -11.59 -1.85
N ILE A 31 4.24 -10.98 -1.60
CA ILE A 31 2.98 -11.32 -2.29
C ILE A 31 3.13 -11.14 -3.82
N ALA A 32 3.71 -10.03 -4.27
CA ALA A 32 3.94 -9.80 -5.69
C ALA A 32 4.87 -10.88 -6.31
N HIS A 33 5.95 -11.23 -5.62
CA HIS A 33 6.89 -12.27 -6.05
C HIS A 33 6.23 -13.65 -6.11
N LEU A 34 5.42 -14.00 -5.12
CA LEU A 34 4.70 -15.27 -5.03
C LEU A 34 3.72 -15.42 -6.21
N LEU A 35 2.94 -14.38 -6.50
CA LEU A 35 2.02 -14.38 -7.65
C LEU A 35 2.75 -14.45 -9.00
N MET A 36 3.96 -13.89 -9.10
CA MET A 36 4.80 -14.04 -10.31
C MET A 36 5.35 -15.46 -10.45
N GLN A 37 5.83 -16.07 -9.38
CA GLN A 37 6.31 -17.46 -9.40
C GLN A 37 5.22 -18.45 -9.82
N GLU A 38 3.99 -18.22 -9.35
CA GLU A 38 2.83 -19.04 -9.72
C GLU A 38 2.24 -18.67 -11.08
N GLN A 39 2.86 -17.74 -11.82
CA GLN A 39 2.42 -17.29 -13.14
C GLN A 39 0.98 -16.73 -13.18
N VAL A 40 0.47 -16.25 -12.05
CA VAL A 40 -0.85 -15.62 -11.98
C VAL A 40 -0.83 -14.34 -12.83
N PRO A 41 -1.75 -14.17 -13.79
CA PRO A 41 -1.75 -12.99 -14.64
C PRO A 41 -2.05 -11.73 -13.83
N CYS A 42 -1.25 -10.67 -14.02
CA CYS A 42 -1.51 -9.39 -13.37
C CYS A 42 -2.68 -8.64 -14.07
N PRO A 43 -3.34 -7.66 -13.42
CA PRO A 43 -4.48 -6.95 -13.98
C PRO A 43 -4.22 -6.27 -15.33
N ALA A 44 -2.99 -5.84 -15.60
CA ALA A 44 -2.63 -5.26 -16.88
C ALA A 44 -2.64 -6.31 -18.02
N ARG A 45 -2.16 -7.53 -17.71
CA ARG A 45 -2.14 -8.66 -18.65
C ARG A 45 -3.54 -9.18 -18.93
N THR A 46 -4.37 -9.32 -17.89
CA THR A 46 -5.76 -9.75 -18.02
C THR A 46 -6.58 -8.78 -18.89
N LYS A 47 -6.29 -7.48 -18.81
CA LYS A 47 -6.94 -6.44 -19.63
C LYS A 47 -6.30 -6.24 -21.01
N GLY A 48 -5.30 -7.05 -21.40
CA GLY A 48 -4.62 -6.92 -22.68
C GLY A 48 -3.89 -5.58 -22.86
N MET A 49 -3.51 -4.91 -21.76
CA MET A 49 -2.82 -3.63 -21.81
C MET A 49 -1.39 -3.83 -22.29
N THR A 50 -1.06 -3.18 -23.40
CA THR A 50 0.29 -3.18 -23.99
C THR A 50 0.86 -1.78 -23.96
N GLY A 51 2.18 -1.65 -23.86
CA GLY A 51 2.87 -0.36 -23.90
C GLY A 51 4.05 -0.29 -22.93
N ARG A 52 4.93 0.68 -23.17
CA ARG A 52 6.19 0.87 -22.42
C ARG A 52 6.02 1.03 -20.89
N ARG A 53 4.81 1.39 -20.43
CA ARG A 53 4.47 1.58 -19.00
C ARG A 53 3.92 0.33 -18.32
N PHE A 54 3.64 -0.74 -19.08
CA PHE A 54 3.02 -1.96 -18.56
C PHE A 54 3.99 -3.13 -18.70
N THR A 55 4.66 -3.46 -17.63
CA THR A 55 5.60 -4.59 -17.59
C THR A 55 4.88 -5.94 -17.67
N GLY A 56 3.58 -5.98 -17.40
CA GLY A 56 2.81 -7.24 -17.33
C GLY A 56 3.17 -8.08 -16.11
N GLU A 57 3.79 -7.48 -15.11
CA GLU A 57 4.25 -8.13 -13.88
C GLU A 57 3.51 -7.62 -12.65
N TRP A 58 3.45 -8.44 -11.62
CA TRP A 58 2.99 -8.02 -10.31
C TRP A 58 4.02 -7.11 -9.65
N THR A 59 3.59 -5.97 -9.16
CA THR A 59 4.45 -5.03 -8.43
C THR A 59 3.88 -4.76 -7.04
N PRO A 60 4.73 -4.41 -6.06
CA PRO A 60 4.26 -3.99 -4.73
C PRO A 60 3.28 -2.81 -4.78
N THR A 61 3.39 -1.97 -5.80
CA THR A 61 2.47 -0.84 -6.06
C THR A 61 1.08 -1.34 -6.49
N THR A 62 1.02 -2.36 -7.34
CA THR A 62 -0.24 -2.99 -7.75
C THR A 62 -0.93 -3.65 -6.56
N ILE A 63 -0.19 -4.38 -5.72
CA ILE A 63 -0.71 -4.95 -4.48
C ILE A 63 -1.24 -3.85 -3.55
N LYS A 64 -0.46 -2.78 -3.32
CA LYS A 64 -0.92 -1.64 -2.52
C LYS A 64 -2.24 -1.07 -3.05
N ARG A 65 -2.35 -0.88 -4.37
CA ARG A 65 -3.57 -0.35 -4.99
C ARG A 65 -4.78 -1.26 -4.75
N ILE A 66 -4.61 -2.57 -4.87
CA ILE A 66 -5.69 -3.53 -4.57
C ILE A 66 -6.12 -3.42 -3.10
N LEU A 67 -5.16 -3.37 -2.17
CA LEU A 67 -5.44 -3.27 -0.74
C LEU A 67 -6.08 -1.93 -0.33
N THR A 68 -5.96 -0.86 -1.12
CA THR A 68 -6.46 0.49 -0.76
C THR A 68 -7.76 0.89 -1.45
N LEU A 69 -8.24 0.11 -2.42
CA LEU A 69 -9.46 0.45 -3.16
C LEU A 69 -10.72 -0.05 -2.43
N PRO A 70 -11.64 0.85 -2.03
CA PRO A 70 -12.89 0.49 -1.37
C PRO A 70 -13.80 -0.41 -2.21
N THR A 71 -13.63 -0.45 -3.53
CA THR A 71 -14.40 -1.29 -4.44
C THR A 71 -14.37 -2.78 -4.05
N TYR A 72 -13.30 -3.24 -3.43
CA TYR A 72 -13.18 -4.66 -3.06
C TYR A 72 -14.03 -5.07 -1.85
N TYR A 73 -14.51 -4.13 -1.02
CA TYR A 73 -15.49 -4.45 0.02
C TYR A 73 -16.93 -4.02 -0.32
N GLY A 74 -17.22 -3.71 -1.58
CA GLY A 74 -18.57 -3.39 -2.04
C GLY A 74 -18.91 -1.91 -2.04
N ALA A 75 -17.93 -1.01 -2.06
CA ALA A 75 -18.13 0.42 -2.14
C ALA A 75 -17.66 1.02 -3.46
N VAL A 76 -18.37 1.99 -3.99
CA VAL A 76 -17.94 2.79 -5.14
C VAL A 76 -17.32 4.10 -4.64
N THR A 77 -16.15 4.41 -5.19
CA THR A 77 -15.41 5.61 -4.83
C THR A 77 -15.39 6.58 -6.01
N GLN A 78 -15.81 7.81 -5.76
CA GLN A 78 -15.78 8.92 -6.71
C GLN A 78 -14.95 10.07 -6.17
N HIS A 79 -14.71 11.09 -6.97
CA HIS A 79 -13.95 12.28 -6.59
C HIS A 79 -12.53 11.97 -6.06
N THR A 80 -11.88 10.97 -6.67
CA THR A 80 -10.50 10.57 -6.29
C THR A 80 -9.43 11.48 -6.89
N ARG A 81 -9.82 12.30 -7.88
CA ARG A 81 -8.96 13.26 -8.58
C ARG A 81 -9.77 14.44 -9.09
N GLU A 82 -9.14 15.58 -9.17
CA GLU A 82 -9.71 16.76 -9.80
C GLU A 82 -8.74 17.37 -10.82
N MET A 83 -9.27 18.13 -11.77
CA MET A 83 -8.45 18.90 -12.72
C MET A 83 -8.03 20.19 -12.05
N VAL A 84 -6.73 20.53 -12.10
CA VAL A 84 -6.17 21.74 -11.49
C VAL A 84 -6.81 23.00 -12.10
N SER A 85 -7.06 22.98 -13.41
CA SER A 85 -7.72 24.06 -14.14
C SER A 85 -8.19 23.53 -15.48
N TYR A 86 -9.20 24.17 -16.04
CA TYR A 86 -9.66 23.84 -17.38
C TYR A 86 -8.60 24.15 -18.45
N LYS A 87 -7.69 25.11 -18.20
CA LYS A 87 -6.56 25.44 -19.09
C LYS A 87 -5.36 24.53 -18.92
N VAL A 88 -5.20 23.95 -17.73
CA VAL A 88 -4.08 23.07 -17.40
C VAL A 88 -4.63 21.65 -17.24
N HIS A 89 -4.49 20.84 -18.29
CA HIS A 89 -4.96 19.44 -18.31
C HIS A 89 -4.11 18.51 -17.40
N LYS A 90 -3.81 18.97 -16.18
CA LYS A 90 -3.15 18.16 -15.14
C LYS A 90 -4.18 17.79 -14.07
N ALA A 91 -4.35 16.50 -13.86
CA ALA A 91 -5.15 16.01 -12.74
C ALA A 91 -4.25 15.91 -11.50
N ARG A 92 -4.73 16.37 -10.33
CA ARG A 92 -4.15 16.06 -9.03
C ARG A 92 -5.01 15.00 -8.34
N PHE A 93 -4.36 14.10 -7.65
CA PHE A 93 -5.04 13.12 -6.80
C PHE A 93 -5.42 13.79 -5.49
N LEU A 94 -6.63 13.54 -5.04
CA LEU A 94 -7.14 14.02 -3.76
C LEU A 94 -6.78 13.03 -2.64
N ASP A 95 -6.72 13.54 -1.42
CA ASP A 95 -6.57 12.69 -0.25
C ASP A 95 -7.80 11.81 -0.08
N SER A 96 -7.62 10.64 0.52
CA SER A 96 -8.73 9.69 0.76
C SER A 96 -9.85 10.24 1.63
N THR A 97 -9.57 11.29 2.42
CA THR A 97 -10.55 12.02 3.21
C THR A 97 -11.55 12.81 2.35
N ASP A 98 -11.14 13.22 1.16
CA ASP A 98 -11.95 14.02 0.24
C ASP A 98 -12.73 13.15 -0.76
N TRP A 99 -12.55 11.84 -0.70
CA TRP A 99 -13.24 10.90 -1.60
C TRP A 99 -14.71 10.75 -1.21
N ILE A 100 -15.58 10.70 -2.22
CA ILE A 100 -16.98 10.33 -2.03
C ILE A 100 -17.06 8.81 -2.11
N VAL A 101 -17.35 8.16 -0.98
CA VAL A 101 -17.46 6.70 -0.87
C VAL A 101 -18.91 6.33 -0.61
N VAL A 102 -19.51 5.57 -1.52
CA VAL A 102 -20.87 5.03 -1.39
C VAL A 102 -20.77 3.54 -1.15
N GLU A 103 -21.21 3.09 0.03
CA GLU A 103 -21.15 1.70 0.45
C GLU A 103 -22.36 0.88 -0.03
N GLY A 104 -22.20 -0.45 -0.08
CA GLY A 104 -23.28 -1.36 -0.39
C GLY A 104 -23.79 -1.30 -1.83
N THR A 105 -22.95 -0.85 -2.76
CA THR A 105 -23.33 -0.70 -4.18
C THR A 105 -23.24 -2.03 -4.96
N HIS A 106 -22.46 -2.98 -4.48
CA HIS A 106 -22.27 -4.30 -5.09
C HIS A 106 -21.72 -5.29 -4.05
N GLU A 107 -21.71 -6.56 -4.41
CA GLU A 107 -21.15 -7.61 -3.57
C GLU A 107 -19.63 -7.44 -3.44
N GLY A 108 -19.14 -7.34 -2.19
CA GLY A 108 -17.72 -7.23 -1.89
C GLY A 108 -17.01 -8.57 -2.00
N LEU A 109 -15.76 -8.55 -2.48
CA LEU A 109 -14.87 -9.73 -2.50
C LEU A 109 -14.28 -10.02 -1.12
N VAL A 110 -14.21 -9.01 -0.26
CA VAL A 110 -13.67 -9.09 1.11
C VAL A 110 -14.62 -8.35 2.06
N THR A 111 -14.53 -8.68 3.34
CA THR A 111 -15.34 -7.97 4.34
C THR A 111 -14.79 -6.55 4.60
N LYS A 112 -15.67 -5.63 5.01
CA LYS A 112 -15.24 -4.28 5.42
C LYS A 112 -14.25 -4.34 6.60
N ALA A 113 -14.39 -5.33 7.48
CA ALA A 113 -13.49 -5.52 8.61
C ALA A 113 -12.06 -5.85 8.14
N ASP A 114 -11.92 -6.80 7.20
CA ASP A 114 -10.64 -7.18 6.60
C ASP A 114 -9.99 -6.00 5.86
N PHE A 115 -10.80 -5.23 5.12
CA PHE A 115 -10.33 -4.03 4.45
C PHE A 115 -9.76 -3.02 5.45
N LEU A 116 -10.50 -2.69 6.52
CA LEU A 116 -10.05 -1.74 7.54
C LEU A 116 -8.81 -2.25 8.28
N GLN A 117 -8.73 -3.55 8.56
CA GLN A 117 -7.54 -4.14 9.16
C GLN A 117 -6.33 -4.03 8.22
N ALA A 118 -6.52 -4.24 6.91
CA ALA A 118 -5.46 -4.05 5.92
C ALA A 118 -4.98 -2.59 5.87
N GLN A 119 -5.89 -1.58 5.98
CA GLN A 119 -5.50 -0.17 6.07
C GLN A 119 -4.61 0.09 7.30
N LYS A 120 -5.01 -0.36 8.48
CA LYS A 120 -4.21 -0.22 9.71
C LYS A 120 -2.82 -0.84 9.55
N LEU A 121 -2.72 -2.01 8.94
CA LEU A 121 -1.44 -2.66 8.67
C LEU A 121 -0.59 -1.88 7.65
N LEU A 122 -1.20 -1.25 6.64
CA LEU A 122 -0.49 -0.40 5.68
C LEU A 122 0.09 0.86 6.33
N GLU A 123 -0.62 1.45 7.28
CA GLU A 123 -0.17 2.63 8.03
C GLU A 123 0.97 2.29 9.00
N THR A 124 0.87 1.15 9.69
CA THR A 124 1.86 0.73 10.68
C THR A 124 3.12 0.16 10.08
N ARG A 125 3.06 -0.43 8.89
CA ARG A 125 4.22 -0.99 8.20
C ARG A 125 5.11 0.11 7.66
N SER A 126 6.14 0.45 8.43
CA SER A 126 7.25 1.28 7.98
C SER A 126 8.01 0.58 6.85
N TYR A 127 8.59 1.37 5.94
CA TYR A 127 9.47 0.89 4.88
C TYR A 127 10.65 0.12 5.49
N THR A 128 10.75 -1.15 5.16
CA THR A 128 11.93 -1.98 5.45
C THR A 128 12.72 -2.10 4.15
N ALA A 129 14.00 -1.75 4.18
CA ALA A 129 14.87 -1.96 3.02
C ALA A 129 14.94 -3.46 2.67
N PRO A 130 15.06 -3.83 1.37
CA PRO A 130 15.02 -5.22 0.91
C PRO A 130 16.01 -6.16 1.60
N ASP A 131 17.14 -5.63 2.08
CA ASP A 131 18.23 -6.40 2.68
C ASP A 131 18.20 -6.47 4.22
N MET A 132 17.17 -5.90 4.86
CA MET A 132 17.09 -5.90 6.31
C MET A 132 16.03 -6.87 6.80
N GLN A 133 16.45 -7.85 7.59
CA GLN A 133 15.50 -8.57 8.44
C GLN A 133 14.78 -7.55 9.33
N PRO A 134 13.43 -7.57 9.37
CA PRO A 134 12.69 -6.61 10.17
C PRO A 134 13.09 -6.77 11.63
N HIS A 135 13.58 -5.69 12.24
CA HIS A 135 13.82 -5.67 13.67
C HIS A 135 12.45 -5.74 14.40
N GLN A 136 12.39 -6.48 15.52
CA GLN A 136 11.14 -6.72 16.25
C GLN A 136 10.40 -5.41 16.63
N LEU A 137 11.15 -4.32 16.81
CA LEU A 137 10.61 -3.00 17.17
C LEU A 137 10.29 -2.10 15.97
N THR A 138 10.48 -2.60 14.72
CA THR A 138 10.20 -1.79 13.52
C THR A 138 8.73 -1.40 13.45
N GLY A 139 8.47 -0.09 13.41
CA GLY A 139 7.10 0.45 13.34
C GLY A 139 6.40 0.62 14.71
N LEU A 140 7.00 0.13 15.80
CA LEU A 140 6.45 0.24 17.15
C LEU A 140 7.10 1.39 17.96
N VAL A 141 8.26 1.88 17.55
CA VAL A 141 9.04 2.87 18.30
C VAL A 141 9.01 4.22 17.61
N TYR A 142 8.79 5.26 18.42
CA TYR A 142 8.68 6.64 17.97
C TYR A 142 9.72 7.50 18.71
N CYS A 143 10.17 8.55 18.04
CA CYS A 143 11.07 9.54 18.63
C CYS A 143 10.32 10.36 19.68
N ALA A 144 10.89 10.48 20.89
CA ALA A 144 10.32 11.27 21.97
C ALA A 144 10.29 12.78 21.65
N ASP A 145 11.27 13.26 20.87
CA ASP A 145 11.40 14.70 20.58
C ASP A 145 10.45 15.17 19.47
N CYS A 146 10.35 14.40 18.37
CA CYS A 146 9.59 14.84 17.20
C CYS A 146 8.37 13.98 16.87
N GLY A 147 8.08 12.93 17.63
CA GLY A 147 6.98 11.99 17.37
C GLY A 147 7.14 11.15 16.10
N GLY A 148 8.22 11.33 15.33
CA GLY A 148 8.50 10.59 14.11
C GLY A 148 8.87 9.13 14.39
N LYS A 149 8.58 8.23 13.43
CA LYS A 149 8.95 6.81 13.56
C LYS A 149 10.47 6.64 13.59
N LEU A 150 10.96 5.71 14.40
CA LEU A 150 12.34 5.23 14.32
C LEU A 150 12.41 4.09 13.30
N PHE A 151 13.50 4.06 12.54
CA PHE A 151 13.80 2.95 11.64
C PHE A 151 15.06 2.22 12.08
N ALA A 152 15.04 0.90 11.92
CA ALA A 152 16.19 0.06 12.23
C ALA A 152 17.15 -0.01 11.03
N HIS A 153 18.43 0.12 11.28
CA HIS A 153 19.49 -0.16 10.30
C HIS A 153 20.66 -0.87 10.97
N LYS A 154 21.43 -1.60 10.20
CA LYS A 154 22.54 -2.41 10.69
C LYS A 154 23.86 -1.76 10.31
N VAL A 155 24.72 -1.52 11.31
CA VAL A 155 26.07 -1.01 11.13
C VAL A 155 27.04 -1.87 11.92
N GLY A 156 28.08 -2.40 11.27
CA GLY A 156 29.09 -3.22 11.94
C GLY A 156 28.54 -4.44 12.68
N GLY A 157 27.45 -5.04 12.19
CA GLY A 157 26.81 -6.22 12.83
C GLY A 157 25.76 -5.89 13.90
N HIS A 158 25.67 -4.64 14.34
CA HIS A 158 24.72 -4.20 15.36
C HIS A 158 23.53 -3.44 14.76
N PHE A 159 22.35 -3.60 15.38
CA PHE A 159 21.16 -2.84 15.01
C PHE A 159 21.11 -1.50 15.76
N TYR A 160 20.73 -0.47 15.03
CA TYR A 160 20.49 0.87 15.56
C TYR A 160 19.12 1.34 15.14
N LEU A 161 18.37 1.92 16.08
CA LEU A 161 17.10 2.61 15.83
C LEU A 161 17.37 4.10 15.73
N THR A 162 17.17 4.68 14.56
CA THR A 162 17.46 6.10 14.28
C THR A 162 16.18 6.84 13.90
N CYS A 163 16.07 8.10 14.33
CA CYS A 163 14.93 8.93 13.99
C CYS A 163 14.85 9.19 12.47
N TYR A 164 13.70 8.88 11.88
CA TYR A 164 13.46 9.09 10.46
C TYR A 164 13.54 10.57 10.05
N THR A 165 12.96 11.46 10.87
CA THR A 165 12.94 12.90 10.61
C THR A 165 14.35 13.48 10.53
N TYR A 166 15.21 13.12 11.45
CA TYR A 166 16.61 13.53 11.43
C TYR A 166 17.37 12.97 10.22
N SER A 167 17.23 11.66 9.98
CA SER A 167 18.02 10.98 8.94
C SER A 167 17.64 11.40 7.50
N ARG A 168 16.37 11.72 7.24
CA ARG A 168 15.86 12.03 5.89
C ARG A 168 15.77 13.53 5.59
N ARG A 169 15.85 14.38 6.61
CA ARG A 169 15.76 15.84 6.47
C ARG A 169 16.87 16.55 7.27
N PRO A 170 18.13 16.23 7.00
CA PRO A 170 19.25 16.73 7.82
C PRO A 170 19.42 18.26 7.80
N GLY A 171 18.82 18.96 6.83
CA GLY A 171 18.91 20.43 6.73
C GLY A 171 17.75 21.20 7.39
N GLN A 172 16.74 20.52 7.91
CA GLN A 172 15.54 21.20 8.46
C GLN A 172 15.56 21.34 10.00
N HIS A 173 16.57 20.79 10.68
CA HIS A 173 16.71 20.85 12.15
C HIS A 173 15.44 20.50 12.96
N LEU A 174 14.56 19.66 12.39
CA LEU A 174 13.30 19.27 13.00
C LEU A 174 13.47 18.25 14.15
N CYS A 175 14.66 17.68 14.27
CA CYS A 175 15.02 16.75 15.34
C CYS A 175 16.54 16.69 15.51
N THR A 176 16.98 16.26 16.68
CA THR A 176 18.41 16.08 17.01
C THR A 176 18.91 14.70 16.58
N SER A 177 20.24 14.55 16.45
CA SER A 177 20.87 13.27 16.15
C SER A 177 20.81 12.36 17.38
N HIS A 178 20.06 11.28 17.30
CA HIS A 178 20.06 10.24 18.31
C HIS A 178 19.78 8.88 17.68
N ALA A 179 20.44 7.88 18.21
CA ALA A 179 20.27 6.49 17.85
C ALA A 179 20.29 5.62 19.11
N ILE A 180 19.42 4.63 19.17
CA ILE A 180 19.36 3.63 20.23
C ILE A 180 19.94 2.33 19.66
N ARG A 181 20.80 1.66 20.42
CA ARG A 181 21.41 0.36 20.08
C ARG A 181 20.63 -0.76 20.71
#